data_62b0616997879001743f53844192e644
#
_entry.id   62b0616997879001743f53844192e644
#
_cell.length_a   1.000
_cell.length_b   1.000
_cell.length_c   1.000
_cell.angle_alpha   90.00
_cell.angle_beta   90.00
_cell.angle_gamma   90.00
#
_symmetry.space_group_name_H-M   'P 1'
#
loop_
_entity.id
_entity.type
_entity.pdbx_description
1 polymer ?
#
loop_
_entity_poly.entity_id
_entity_poly.type
_entity_poly.pdbx_seq_one_letter_code
_entity_poly.pdbx_strand_id
1 'polypeptide(L)'
;VALAARNVDKLEAIAGETNAELYQSDASSVDDVAELFARLDASIGTPEMVIYNPSSRVHGPVEELDPVKVQDALNITCYGAFLVAQQAAQRMLVQGHGSIFFTGATAGIKGFANSSVFAMGKFGLRGLAQSLARELHPKNIHIGHFVIDGGIHANHRPERQDDGNDRMLNPDDIAKSYLQFHSQH
;
A
#
# COMPACT_ATOMS: atom_id res chain seq x y z
N VAL A 1 -9.54 -13.79 -2.26
CA VAL A 1 -8.46 -12.80 -2.07
C VAL A 1 -7.83 -12.50 -3.42
N ALA A 2 -7.44 -11.24 -3.68
CA ALA A 2 -6.70 -10.84 -4.87
C ALA A 2 -5.33 -10.28 -4.48
N LEU A 3 -4.29 -10.67 -5.19
CA LEU A 3 -2.94 -10.14 -5.05
C LEU A 3 -2.51 -9.49 -6.37
N ALA A 4 -2.19 -8.20 -6.32
CA ALA A 4 -1.77 -7.43 -7.49
C ALA A 4 -0.31 -7.00 -7.40
N ALA A 5 0.47 -7.19 -8.46
CA ALA A 5 1.86 -6.74 -8.57
C ALA A 5 2.30 -6.62 -10.03
N ARG A 6 3.37 -5.85 -10.28
CA ARG A 6 4.02 -5.78 -11.61
C ARG A 6 4.64 -7.10 -12.04
N ASN A 7 5.18 -7.86 -11.10
CA ASN A 7 5.66 -9.22 -11.31
C ASN A 7 4.91 -10.14 -10.35
N VAL A 8 4.07 -11.01 -10.90
CA VAL A 8 3.22 -11.94 -10.15
C VAL A 8 3.91 -13.26 -9.83
N ASP A 9 4.98 -13.66 -10.54
CA ASP A 9 5.68 -14.93 -10.32
C ASP A 9 6.13 -15.08 -8.85
N LYS A 10 6.59 -14.00 -8.26
CA LYS A 10 7.01 -13.97 -6.84
C LYS A 10 5.87 -14.18 -5.84
N LEU A 11 4.63 -14.14 -6.29
CA LEU A 11 3.43 -14.30 -5.47
C LEU A 11 2.81 -15.69 -5.60
N GLU A 12 3.28 -16.55 -6.50
CA GLU A 12 2.70 -17.87 -6.79
C GLU A 12 2.62 -18.75 -5.52
N ALA A 13 3.69 -18.77 -4.72
CA ALA A 13 3.71 -19.57 -3.50
C ALA A 13 2.61 -19.14 -2.52
N ILE A 14 2.53 -17.85 -2.21
CA ILE A 14 1.52 -17.32 -1.29
C ILE A 14 0.10 -17.40 -1.89
N ALA A 15 -0.03 -17.29 -3.21
CA ALA A 15 -1.32 -17.47 -3.88
C ALA A 15 -1.82 -18.92 -3.74
N GLY A 16 -0.91 -19.90 -3.88
CA GLY A 16 -1.25 -21.31 -3.66
C GLY A 16 -1.67 -21.62 -2.21
N GLU A 17 -0.99 -21.03 -1.23
CA GLU A 17 -1.32 -21.19 0.20
C GLU A 17 -2.65 -20.52 0.59
N THR A 18 -2.99 -19.40 -0.03
CA THR A 18 -4.15 -18.57 0.34
C THR A 18 -5.33 -18.70 -0.63
N ASN A 19 -5.19 -19.48 -1.69
CA ASN A 19 -6.13 -19.56 -2.80
C ASN A 19 -6.48 -18.17 -3.37
N ALA A 20 -5.47 -17.30 -3.50
CA ALA A 20 -5.64 -15.95 -4.01
C ALA A 20 -5.50 -15.91 -5.53
N GLU A 21 -6.29 -15.05 -6.17
CA GLU A 21 -6.14 -14.74 -7.60
C GLU A 21 -5.00 -13.74 -7.81
N LEU A 22 -4.20 -13.96 -8.86
CA LEU A 22 -3.08 -13.11 -9.22
C LEU A 22 -3.43 -12.15 -10.35
N TYR A 23 -3.07 -10.88 -10.16
CA TYR A 23 -3.30 -9.82 -11.14
C TYR A 23 -2.01 -9.07 -11.41
N GLN A 24 -1.53 -9.12 -12.66
CA GLN A 24 -0.44 -8.24 -13.07
C GLN A 24 -0.99 -6.83 -13.24
N SER A 25 -0.39 -5.86 -12.54
CA SER A 25 -0.79 -4.45 -12.59
C SER A 25 0.35 -3.55 -12.09
N ASP A 26 0.59 -2.44 -12.76
CA ASP A 26 1.41 -1.35 -12.26
C ASP A 26 0.53 -0.32 -11.55
N ALA A 27 0.67 -0.21 -10.24
CA ALA A 27 -0.12 0.71 -9.44
C ALA A 27 0.09 2.19 -9.81
N SER A 28 1.13 2.55 -10.56
CA SER A 28 1.37 3.90 -11.06
C SER A 28 0.73 4.20 -12.42
N SER A 29 0.15 3.19 -13.07
CA SER A 29 -0.52 3.28 -14.37
C SER A 29 -2.04 3.43 -14.16
N VAL A 30 -2.62 4.48 -14.76
CA VAL A 30 -4.07 4.72 -14.72
C VAL A 30 -4.82 3.56 -15.35
N ASP A 31 -4.36 3.11 -16.53
CA ASP A 31 -5.01 2.07 -17.30
C ASP A 31 -4.91 0.71 -16.60
N ASP A 32 -3.74 0.34 -16.07
CA ASP A 32 -3.55 -0.90 -15.34
C ASP A 32 -4.43 -0.99 -14.10
N VAL A 33 -4.54 0.12 -13.34
CA VAL A 33 -5.38 0.15 -12.14
C VAL A 33 -6.87 0.07 -12.52
N ALA A 34 -7.30 0.75 -13.59
CA ALA A 34 -8.67 0.66 -14.07
C ALA A 34 -9.00 -0.76 -14.54
N GLU A 35 -8.11 -1.40 -15.32
CA GLU A 35 -8.26 -2.79 -15.76
C GLU A 35 -8.28 -3.78 -14.60
N LEU A 36 -7.39 -3.61 -13.60
CA LEU A 36 -7.38 -4.43 -12.40
C LEU A 36 -8.76 -4.46 -11.75
N PHE A 37 -9.35 -3.31 -11.49
CA PHE A 37 -10.65 -3.25 -10.83
C PHE A 37 -11.79 -3.75 -11.71
N ALA A 38 -11.74 -3.55 -13.05
CA ALA A 38 -12.72 -4.15 -13.96
C ALA A 38 -12.65 -5.69 -13.95
N ARG A 39 -11.46 -6.26 -13.87
CA ARG A 39 -11.26 -7.72 -13.73
C ARG A 39 -11.73 -8.24 -12.37
N LEU A 40 -11.51 -7.49 -11.28
CA LEU A 40 -12.04 -7.84 -9.96
C LEU A 40 -13.58 -7.86 -9.97
N ASP A 41 -14.21 -6.86 -10.58
CA ASP A 41 -15.68 -6.81 -10.71
C ASP A 41 -16.24 -8.04 -11.43
N ALA A 42 -15.51 -8.55 -12.43
CA ALA A 42 -15.92 -9.72 -13.21
C ALA A 42 -15.65 -11.07 -12.52
N SER A 43 -14.76 -11.13 -11.51
CA SER A 43 -14.35 -12.38 -10.85
C SER A 43 -14.85 -12.46 -9.41
N ILE A 44 -14.29 -11.69 -8.50
CA ILE A 44 -14.57 -11.75 -7.05
C ILE A 44 -15.52 -10.64 -6.56
N GLY A 45 -15.88 -9.69 -7.43
CA GLY A 45 -16.74 -8.57 -7.10
C GLY A 45 -16.00 -7.42 -6.39
N THR A 46 -16.77 -6.49 -5.81
CA THR A 46 -16.22 -5.35 -5.07
C THR A 46 -15.49 -5.82 -3.83
N PRO A 47 -14.21 -5.46 -3.64
CA PRO A 47 -13.48 -5.83 -2.44
C PRO A 47 -14.03 -5.10 -1.20
N GLU A 48 -14.20 -5.83 -0.10
CA GLU A 48 -14.55 -5.24 1.20
C GLU A 48 -13.38 -4.48 1.84
N MET A 49 -12.15 -4.93 1.56
CA MET A 49 -10.93 -4.31 2.06
C MET A 49 -9.89 -4.20 0.96
N VAL A 50 -9.33 -3.01 0.79
CA VAL A 50 -8.20 -2.75 -0.12
C VAL A 50 -7.00 -2.26 0.70
N ILE A 51 -5.85 -2.92 0.54
CA ILE A 51 -4.59 -2.52 1.18
C ILE A 51 -3.62 -2.01 0.12
N TYR A 52 -3.27 -0.74 0.19
CA TYR A 52 -2.22 -0.17 -0.63
C TYR A 52 -0.88 -0.29 0.07
N ASN A 53 -0.06 -1.22 -0.39
CA ASN A 53 1.25 -1.52 0.17
C ASN A 53 2.45 -1.07 -0.69
N PRO A 54 2.32 -0.75 -2.01
CA PRO A 54 3.46 -0.37 -2.83
C PRO A 54 4.19 0.87 -2.29
N SER A 55 5.50 0.87 -2.43
CA SER A 55 6.32 2.05 -2.21
C SER A 55 7.63 1.95 -2.99
N SER A 56 8.21 3.08 -3.33
CA SER A 56 9.52 3.17 -3.96
C SER A 56 10.42 4.14 -3.19
N ARG A 57 11.71 3.91 -3.27
CA ARG A 57 12.72 4.70 -2.57
C ARG A 57 13.82 5.09 -3.55
N VAL A 58 14.20 6.36 -3.54
CA VAL A 58 15.45 6.84 -4.11
C VAL A 58 16.24 7.45 -2.94
N HIS A 59 17.42 6.94 -2.70
CA HIS A 59 18.25 7.32 -1.56
C HIS A 59 19.50 8.02 -2.04
N GLY A 60 19.89 9.10 -1.38
CA GLY A 60 21.10 9.88 -1.69
C GLY A 60 20.94 11.35 -1.31
N PRO A 61 22.06 12.12 -1.38
CA PRO A 61 22.03 13.56 -1.23
C PRO A 61 21.19 14.20 -2.35
N VAL A 62 20.44 15.26 -2.01
CA VAL A 62 19.41 15.82 -2.90
C VAL A 62 19.96 16.31 -4.24
N GLU A 63 21.21 16.82 -4.24
CA GLU A 63 21.91 17.32 -5.42
C GLU A 63 22.32 16.23 -6.42
N GLU A 64 22.35 14.97 -5.99
CA GLU A 64 22.73 13.81 -6.81
C GLU A 64 21.52 12.98 -7.30
N LEU A 65 20.30 13.31 -6.85
CA LEU A 65 19.12 12.52 -7.20
C LEU A 65 18.72 12.75 -8.66
N ASP A 66 18.44 11.64 -9.35
CA ASP A 66 17.87 11.67 -10.70
C ASP A 66 16.38 12.08 -10.63
N PRO A 67 15.99 13.23 -11.23
CA PRO A 67 14.62 13.70 -11.18
C PRO A 67 13.59 12.72 -11.78
N VAL A 68 13.98 11.92 -12.77
CA VAL A 68 13.08 10.92 -13.38
C VAL A 68 12.78 9.81 -12.38
N LYS A 69 13.81 9.28 -11.70
CA LYS A 69 13.62 8.28 -10.64
C LYS A 69 12.84 8.84 -9.45
N VAL A 70 13.00 10.11 -9.13
CA VAL A 70 12.21 10.80 -8.10
C VAL A 70 10.74 10.80 -8.48
N GLN A 71 10.42 11.19 -9.70
CA GLN A 71 9.04 11.20 -10.20
C GLN A 71 8.43 9.79 -10.17
N ASP A 72 9.15 8.79 -10.68
CA ASP A 72 8.70 7.39 -10.66
C ASP A 72 8.42 6.90 -9.24
N ALA A 73 9.28 7.23 -8.29
CA ALA A 73 9.08 6.86 -6.90
C ALA A 73 7.83 7.51 -6.28
N LEU A 74 7.54 8.76 -6.61
CA LEU A 74 6.33 9.44 -6.16
C LEU A 74 5.09 8.89 -6.84
N ASN A 75 5.17 8.57 -8.14
CA ASN A 75 4.09 7.92 -8.87
C ASN A 75 3.70 6.58 -8.23
N ILE A 76 4.68 5.76 -7.81
CA ILE A 76 4.41 4.51 -7.12
C ILE A 76 3.90 4.75 -5.70
N THR A 77 4.53 5.63 -4.91
CA THR A 77 4.27 5.71 -3.46
C THR A 77 3.01 6.49 -3.12
N CYS A 78 2.69 7.56 -3.86
CA CYS A 78 1.61 8.48 -3.53
C CYS A 78 0.53 8.52 -4.63
N TYR A 79 0.90 8.75 -5.88
CA TYR A 79 -0.08 8.86 -6.96
C TYR A 79 -0.82 7.55 -7.21
N GLY A 80 -0.12 6.43 -7.24
CA GLY A 80 -0.73 5.10 -7.36
C GLY A 80 -1.69 4.79 -6.20
N ALA A 81 -1.38 5.26 -4.99
CA ALA A 81 -2.30 5.14 -3.87
C ALA A 81 -3.62 5.89 -4.11
N PHE A 82 -3.55 7.07 -4.74
CA PHE A 82 -4.74 7.82 -5.15
C PHE A 82 -5.54 7.05 -6.20
N LEU A 83 -4.89 6.52 -7.24
CA LEU A 83 -5.57 5.76 -8.30
C LEU A 83 -6.33 4.55 -7.75
N VAL A 84 -5.66 3.75 -6.91
CA VAL A 84 -6.27 2.57 -6.29
C VAL A 84 -7.41 2.96 -5.33
N ALA A 85 -7.20 4.00 -4.51
CA ALA A 85 -8.22 4.47 -3.59
C ALA A 85 -9.46 5.02 -4.33
N GLN A 86 -9.28 5.71 -5.45
CA GLN A 86 -10.37 6.22 -6.29
C GLN A 86 -11.22 5.06 -6.83
N GLN A 87 -10.58 4.05 -7.43
CA GLN A 87 -11.30 2.89 -7.97
C GLN A 87 -12.02 2.08 -6.89
N ALA A 88 -11.39 1.92 -5.73
CA ALA A 88 -12.00 1.26 -4.58
C ALA A 88 -13.20 2.07 -4.05
N ALA A 89 -13.01 3.37 -3.83
CA ALA A 89 -14.06 4.24 -3.30
C ALA A 89 -15.29 4.30 -4.21
N GLN A 90 -15.12 4.38 -5.54
CA GLN A 90 -16.24 4.37 -6.50
C GLN A 90 -17.14 3.15 -6.31
N ARG A 91 -16.56 1.98 -6.07
CA ARG A 91 -17.28 0.71 -5.88
C ARG A 91 -17.85 0.58 -4.48
N MET A 92 -17.06 0.89 -3.47
CA MET A 92 -17.48 0.82 -2.07
C MET A 92 -18.62 1.79 -1.75
N LEU A 93 -18.67 2.97 -2.41
CA LEU A 93 -19.79 3.91 -2.28
C LEU A 93 -21.09 3.33 -2.82
N VAL A 94 -21.05 2.53 -3.88
CA VAL A 94 -22.23 1.82 -4.41
C VAL A 94 -22.61 0.66 -3.49
N GLN A 95 -21.62 -0.06 -2.95
CA GLN A 95 -21.81 -1.14 -2.00
C GLN A 95 -22.34 -0.64 -0.62
N GLY A 96 -22.03 0.60 -0.26
CA GLY A 96 -22.42 1.23 1.01
C GLY A 96 -21.48 0.96 2.18
N HIS A 97 -20.40 0.24 1.99
CA HIS A 97 -19.39 -0.06 3.01
C HIS A 97 -18.05 -0.46 2.38
N GLY A 98 -16.98 -0.43 3.17
CA GLY A 98 -15.66 -0.92 2.78
C GLY A 98 -14.52 -0.30 3.59
N SER A 99 -13.31 -0.80 3.39
CA SER A 99 -12.11 -0.29 4.05
C SER A 99 -10.98 -0.09 3.06
N ILE A 100 -10.32 1.06 3.12
CA ILE A 100 -9.13 1.36 2.30
C ILE A 100 -7.97 1.70 3.23
N PHE A 101 -6.93 0.88 3.21
CA PHE A 101 -5.80 0.98 4.12
C PHE A 101 -4.50 1.27 3.37
N PHE A 102 -3.69 2.14 3.97
CA PHE A 102 -2.42 2.57 3.41
C PHE A 102 -1.27 2.19 4.34
N THR A 103 -0.27 1.50 3.79
CA THR A 103 0.96 1.20 4.51
C THR A 103 1.86 2.43 4.54
N GLY A 104 1.82 3.13 5.65
CA GLY A 104 2.68 4.26 5.96
C GLY A 104 4.07 3.84 6.43
N ALA A 105 4.83 4.82 6.89
CA ALA A 105 6.13 4.62 7.50
C ALA A 105 6.47 5.81 8.40
N THR A 106 7.47 5.69 9.29
CA THR A 106 8.05 6.82 10.05
C THR A 106 8.40 8.01 9.16
N ALA A 107 8.82 7.74 7.90
CA ALA A 107 9.09 8.76 6.91
C ALA A 107 7.85 9.58 6.48
N GLY A 108 6.65 9.19 6.87
CA GLY A 108 5.41 10.00 6.73
C GLY A 108 5.12 10.89 7.94
N ILE A 109 5.99 10.87 8.97
CA ILE A 109 5.88 11.68 10.19
C ILE A 109 7.06 12.64 10.31
N LYS A 110 8.27 12.18 9.95
CA LYS A 110 9.50 12.98 9.98
C LYS A 110 10.41 12.64 8.80
N GLY A 111 11.19 13.63 8.35
CA GLY A 111 12.20 13.43 7.32
C GLY A 111 13.49 12.85 7.90
N PHE A 112 14.29 12.26 7.00
CA PHE A 112 15.63 11.74 7.31
C PHE A 112 16.61 12.22 6.24
N ALA A 113 17.86 12.43 6.62
CA ALA A 113 18.93 12.75 5.67
C ALA A 113 18.99 11.68 4.56
N ASN A 114 19.27 12.08 3.33
CA ASN A 114 19.36 11.24 2.15
C ASN A 114 18.08 10.41 1.80
N SER A 115 16.94 10.74 2.40
CA SER A 115 15.67 10.04 2.20
C SER A 115 14.51 10.98 1.83
N SER A 116 14.82 12.12 1.21
CA SER A 116 13.84 13.15 0.85
C SER A 116 12.69 12.60 0.01
N VAL A 117 12.99 11.77 -0.98
CA VAL A 117 11.99 11.19 -1.88
C VAL A 117 11.02 10.26 -1.16
N PHE A 118 11.54 9.40 -0.29
CA PHE A 118 10.71 8.51 0.51
C PHE A 118 9.82 9.29 1.49
N ALA A 119 10.37 10.34 2.11
CA ALA A 119 9.59 11.23 2.96
C ALA A 119 8.49 11.94 2.16
N MET A 120 8.79 12.57 1.02
CA MET A 120 7.78 13.20 0.16
C MET A 120 6.62 12.26 -0.17
N GLY A 121 6.93 11.04 -0.62
CA GLY A 121 5.90 10.05 -0.98
C GLY A 121 5.05 9.61 0.23
N LYS A 122 5.67 9.37 1.39
CA LYS A 122 4.97 8.92 2.60
C LYS A 122 4.20 10.05 3.31
N PHE A 123 4.66 11.29 3.27
CA PHE A 123 3.86 12.45 3.71
C PHE A 123 2.67 12.68 2.79
N GLY A 124 2.85 12.60 1.45
CA GLY A 124 1.76 12.69 0.49
C GLY A 124 0.72 11.59 0.71
N LEU A 125 1.15 10.35 0.92
CA LEU A 125 0.28 9.22 1.24
C LEU A 125 -0.52 9.47 2.53
N ARG A 126 0.11 10.00 3.57
CA ARG A 126 -0.56 10.37 4.83
C ARG A 126 -1.59 11.47 4.62
N GLY A 127 -1.24 12.51 3.84
CA GLY A 127 -2.16 13.58 3.50
C GLY A 127 -3.39 13.09 2.76
N LEU A 128 -3.20 12.20 1.77
CA LEU A 128 -4.28 11.52 1.06
C LEU A 128 -5.19 10.76 2.02
N ALA A 129 -4.61 9.89 2.86
CA ALA A 129 -5.39 9.09 3.83
C ALA A 129 -6.21 9.96 4.78
N GLN A 130 -5.64 11.07 5.29
CA GLN A 130 -6.35 12.00 6.18
C GLN A 130 -7.51 12.72 5.47
N SER A 131 -7.35 13.08 4.21
CA SER A 131 -8.40 13.71 3.41
C SER A 131 -9.54 12.73 3.15
N LEU A 132 -9.21 11.53 2.66
CA LEU A 132 -10.18 10.47 2.38
C LEU A 132 -10.93 10.02 3.64
N ALA A 133 -10.28 9.98 4.80
CA ALA A 133 -10.93 9.63 6.05
C ALA A 133 -12.07 10.62 6.40
N ARG A 134 -11.83 11.93 6.21
CA ARG A 134 -12.87 12.96 6.45
C ARG A 134 -13.99 12.91 5.42
N GLU A 135 -13.67 12.59 4.17
CA GLU A 135 -14.63 12.57 3.08
C GLU A 135 -15.50 11.32 3.07
N LEU A 136 -14.90 10.14 3.37
CA LEU A 136 -15.51 8.84 3.14
C LEU A 136 -16.05 8.17 4.41
N HIS A 137 -15.53 8.51 5.60
CA HIS A 137 -16.06 7.97 6.86
C HIS A 137 -17.56 8.26 7.07
N PRO A 138 -18.08 9.47 6.78
CA PRO A 138 -19.52 9.71 6.85
C PRO A 138 -20.36 8.90 5.87
N LYS A 139 -19.71 8.27 4.89
CA LYS A 139 -20.33 7.40 3.87
C LYS A 139 -20.06 5.92 4.12
N ASN A 140 -19.71 5.58 5.37
CA ASN A 140 -19.47 4.20 5.82
C ASN A 140 -18.29 3.51 5.10
N ILE A 141 -17.22 4.27 4.76
CA ILE A 141 -15.98 3.71 4.23
C ILE A 141 -14.85 4.04 5.19
N HIS A 142 -14.22 3.01 5.72
CA HIS A 142 -13.18 3.11 6.72
C HIS A 142 -11.80 3.33 6.07
N ILE A 143 -11.13 4.39 6.44
CA ILE A 143 -9.79 4.72 5.94
C ILE A 143 -8.77 4.54 7.05
N GLY A 144 -7.77 3.69 6.81
CA GLY A 144 -6.65 3.46 7.73
C GLY A 144 -5.31 3.86 7.15
N HIS A 145 -4.43 4.44 7.99
CA HIS A 145 -3.05 4.72 7.65
C HIS A 145 -2.13 4.17 8.73
N PHE A 146 -1.41 3.09 8.40
CA PHE A 146 -0.57 2.35 9.34
C PHE A 146 0.87 2.84 9.27
N VAL A 147 1.34 3.48 10.31
CA VAL A 147 2.72 3.97 10.41
C VAL A 147 3.62 2.84 10.87
N ILE A 148 4.34 2.22 9.94
CA ILE A 148 5.30 1.18 10.25
C ILE A 148 6.62 1.84 10.67
N ASP A 149 6.97 1.71 11.94
CA ASP A 149 8.19 2.27 12.52
C ASP A 149 9.22 1.17 12.80
N GLY A 150 9.88 0.70 11.76
CA GLY A 150 10.91 -0.31 11.85
C GLY A 150 11.12 -1.09 10.56
N GLY A 151 12.12 -1.95 10.56
CA GLY A 151 12.32 -2.96 9.54
C GLY A 151 11.31 -4.09 9.71
N ILE A 152 10.70 -4.56 8.61
CA ILE A 152 9.85 -5.74 8.64
C ILE A 152 10.71 -6.96 8.33
N HIS A 153 10.58 -8.01 9.15
CA HIS A 153 11.23 -9.29 8.91
C HIS A 153 10.92 -9.83 7.50
N ALA A 154 11.92 -10.35 6.83
CA ALA A 154 11.77 -10.92 5.49
C ALA A 154 12.80 -12.03 5.24
N ASN A 155 12.36 -13.26 5.12
CA ASN A 155 13.21 -14.45 4.94
C ASN A 155 14.12 -14.38 3.73
N HIS A 156 13.69 -13.70 2.66
CA HIS A 156 14.45 -13.54 1.40
C HIS A 156 15.45 -12.38 1.41
N ARG A 157 15.59 -11.67 2.54
CA ARG A 157 16.49 -10.52 2.70
C ARG A 157 17.41 -10.74 3.89
N PRO A 158 18.71 -11.02 3.66
CA PRO A 158 19.67 -11.26 4.75
C PRO A 158 19.72 -10.14 5.80
N GLU A 159 19.60 -8.88 5.32
CA GLU A 159 19.62 -7.68 6.18
C GLU A 159 18.32 -7.47 6.98
N ARG A 160 17.33 -8.32 6.80
CA ARG A 160 16.02 -8.26 7.46
C ARG A 160 15.62 -9.56 8.14
N GLN A 161 16.60 -10.35 8.51
CA GLN A 161 16.36 -11.54 9.32
C GLN A 161 16.31 -11.16 10.79
N ASP A 162 15.50 -11.91 11.53
CA ASP A 162 15.43 -11.79 12.97
C ASP A 162 16.75 -12.26 13.58
N ASP A 163 17.39 -11.39 14.35
CA ASP A 163 18.64 -11.68 15.07
C ASP A 163 18.41 -12.02 16.56
N GLY A 164 17.15 -12.21 16.96
CA GLY A 164 16.74 -12.48 18.33
C GLY A 164 16.78 -11.28 19.27
N ASN A 165 17.04 -10.06 18.74
CA ASN A 165 17.13 -8.82 19.53
C ASN A 165 15.94 -7.87 19.32
N ASP A 166 14.83 -8.38 18.79
CA ASP A 166 13.59 -7.62 18.54
C ASP A 166 13.78 -6.39 17.64
N ARG A 167 14.71 -6.50 16.67
CA ARG A 167 15.01 -5.41 15.73
C ARG A 167 14.09 -5.34 14.53
N MET A 168 13.37 -6.44 14.27
CA MET A 168 12.50 -6.58 13.12
C MET A 168 11.06 -6.79 13.54
N LEU A 169 10.15 -6.06 12.90
CA LEU A 169 8.72 -6.21 13.12
C LEU A 169 8.23 -7.49 12.45
N ASN A 170 7.40 -8.25 13.16
CA ASN A 170 6.78 -9.45 12.64
C ASN A 170 5.68 -9.07 11.61
N PRO A 171 5.76 -9.57 10.36
CA PRO A 171 4.75 -9.26 9.34
C PRO A 171 3.34 -9.77 9.68
N ASP A 172 3.24 -10.89 10.40
CA ASP A 172 1.94 -11.46 10.79
C ASP A 172 1.24 -10.59 11.84
N ASP A 173 1.98 -9.99 12.77
CA ASP A 173 1.39 -9.08 13.75
C ASP A 173 0.96 -7.75 13.14
N ILE A 174 1.69 -7.30 12.12
CA ILE A 174 1.25 -6.17 11.29
C ILE A 174 -0.06 -6.55 10.59
N ALA A 175 -0.14 -7.70 9.94
CA ALA A 175 -1.34 -8.16 9.25
C ALA A 175 -2.55 -8.31 10.19
N LYS A 176 -2.35 -8.85 11.40
CA LYS A 176 -3.39 -8.91 12.44
C LYS A 176 -3.91 -7.51 12.80
N SER A 177 -3.02 -6.51 12.87
CA SER A 177 -3.42 -5.13 13.16
C SER A 177 -4.33 -4.55 12.07
N TYR A 178 -4.07 -4.87 10.79
CA TYR A 178 -4.96 -4.48 9.68
C TYR A 178 -6.34 -5.12 9.81
N LEU A 179 -6.40 -6.43 10.08
CA LEU A 179 -7.66 -7.14 10.26
C LEU A 179 -8.46 -6.64 11.46
N GLN A 180 -7.79 -6.41 12.60
CA GLN A 180 -8.43 -5.84 13.79
C GLN A 180 -9.00 -4.45 13.52
N PHE A 181 -8.28 -3.62 12.76
CA PHE A 181 -8.75 -2.28 12.42
C PHE A 181 -9.93 -2.32 11.45
N HIS A 182 -9.93 -3.25 10.50
CA HIS A 182 -11.07 -3.48 9.61
C HIS A 182 -12.34 -3.89 10.39
N SER A 183 -12.21 -4.77 11.36
CA SER A 183 -13.33 -5.29 12.15
C SER A 183 -13.90 -4.30 13.18
N GLN A 184 -13.30 -3.12 13.36
CA GLN A 184 -13.80 -2.07 14.24
C GLN A 184 -14.87 -1.17 13.60
N HIS A 185 -15.13 -1.35 12.33
CA HIS A 185 -16.00 -0.47 11.55
C HIS A 185 -17.32 -1.14 11.19
#